data_04a13e1b0cb83857e8ea6aaa75a462b8
#
_entry.id   04a13e1b0cb83857e8ea6aaa75a462b8
#
_cell.length_a   1.000
_cell.length_b   1.000
_cell.length_c   1.000
_cell.angle_alpha   90.00
_cell.angle_beta   90.00
_cell.angle_gamma   90.00
#
_symmetry.space_group_name_H-M   'P 1'
#
loop_
_entity.id
_entity.type
_entity.pdbx_description
1 polymer ?
#
loop_
_entity_poly.entity_id
_entity_poly.type
_entity_poly.pdbx_seq_one_letter_code
_entity_poly.pdbx_strand_id
1 'polypeptide(L)'
;MTSAPPLRIEPRVSPALAGAVVLVSLASFGALLWADLDALPGGIAGALTLWLGVVAAAAWRLAHPRVHAFAFGREGMQVRTSRAADPLPARVRYARVLGPLVVLGLGWEQGPRPRRTTLWLLPDSLDAGQHRALRMRLSARTHNAS
;
A
#
# COMPACT_ATOMS: atom_id res chain seq x y z
N MET A 1 7.58 -17.30 -30.99
CA MET A 1 6.66 -16.94 -29.88
C MET A 1 7.44 -16.06 -28.89
N THR A 2 7.30 -14.75 -29.04
CA THR A 2 8.06 -13.76 -28.22
C THR A 2 7.49 -13.76 -26.80
N SER A 3 8.26 -14.29 -25.87
CA SER A 3 7.93 -14.29 -24.45
C SER A 3 7.97 -12.87 -23.92
N ALA A 4 6.81 -12.30 -23.61
CA ALA A 4 6.77 -11.01 -22.92
C ALA A 4 7.55 -11.15 -21.60
N PRO A 5 8.48 -10.21 -21.32
CA PRO A 5 9.28 -10.26 -20.11
C PRO A 5 8.39 -10.18 -18.85
N PRO A 6 8.80 -10.80 -17.75
CA PRO A 6 8.05 -10.71 -16.49
C PRO A 6 7.97 -9.24 -16.05
N LEU A 7 6.77 -8.77 -15.78
CA LEU A 7 6.56 -7.40 -15.30
C LEU A 7 6.95 -7.35 -13.82
N ARG A 8 8.17 -6.88 -13.57
CA ARG A 8 8.66 -6.63 -12.21
C ARG A 8 8.29 -5.19 -11.81
N ILE A 9 7.65 -5.05 -10.68
CA ILE A 9 7.19 -3.77 -10.14
C ILE A 9 7.79 -3.60 -8.75
N GLU A 10 8.48 -2.48 -8.57
CA GLU A 10 9.03 -2.03 -7.30
C GLU A 10 8.29 -0.76 -6.88
N PRO A 11 7.23 -0.88 -6.05
CA PRO A 11 6.47 0.28 -5.63
C PRO A 11 7.35 1.20 -4.78
N ARG A 12 7.37 2.47 -5.13
CA ARG A 12 8.01 3.53 -4.34
C ARG A 12 7.01 4.12 -3.37
N VAL A 13 7.51 4.69 -2.29
CA VAL A 13 6.64 5.48 -1.39
C VAL A 13 6.09 6.66 -2.20
N SER A 14 4.79 6.74 -2.30
CA SER A 14 4.13 7.84 -3.01
C SER A 14 4.31 9.15 -2.24
N PRO A 15 4.93 10.19 -2.84
CA PRO A 15 5.04 11.50 -2.22
C PRO A 15 3.67 12.14 -2.00
N ALA A 16 2.68 11.87 -2.88
CA ALA A 16 1.32 12.34 -2.69
C ALA A 16 0.68 11.71 -1.44
N LEU A 17 0.89 10.40 -1.20
CA LEU A 17 0.40 9.74 0.00
C LEU A 17 1.08 10.29 1.26
N ALA A 18 2.40 10.49 1.21
CA ALA A 18 3.14 11.08 2.33
C ALA A 18 2.65 12.51 2.63
N GLY A 19 2.46 13.33 1.59
CA GLY A 19 1.90 14.68 1.71
C GLY A 19 0.49 14.68 2.30
N ALA A 20 -0.38 13.77 1.87
CA ALA A 20 -1.74 13.62 2.41
C ALA A 20 -1.71 13.26 3.91
N VAL A 21 -0.83 12.34 4.33
CA VAL A 21 -0.67 11.97 5.75
C VAL A 21 -0.22 13.18 6.58
N VAL A 22 0.76 13.96 6.08
CA VAL A 22 1.20 15.17 6.76
C VAL A 22 0.07 16.18 6.89
N LEU A 23 -0.67 16.42 5.81
CA LEU A 23 -1.76 17.41 5.78
C LEU A 23 -2.90 17.01 6.71
N VAL A 24 -3.31 15.74 6.72
CA VAL A 24 -4.32 15.23 7.65
C VAL A 24 -3.82 15.31 9.10
N SER A 25 -2.54 15.04 9.34
CA SER A 25 -1.95 15.15 10.68
C SER A 25 -1.95 16.59 11.18
N LEU A 26 -1.61 17.55 10.33
CA LEU A 26 -1.66 18.98 10.68
C LEU A 26 -3.10 19.47 10.92
N ALA A 27 -4.03 19.06 10.06
CA ALA A 27 -5.45 19.43 10.22
C ALA A 27 -6.04 18.84 11.50
N SER A 28 -5.74 17.59 11.82
CA SER A 28 -6.20 16.95 13.07
C SER A 28 -5.53 17.57 14.31
N PHE A 29 -4.28 17.98 14.21
CA PHE A 29 -3.63 18.73 15.29
C PHE A 29 -4.29 20.08 15.49
N GLY A 30 -4.57 20.82 14.42
CA GLY A 30 -5.32 22.09 14.50
C GLY A 30 -6.69 21.90 15.14
N ALA A 31 -7.44 20.87 14.74
CA ALA A 31 -8.74 20.55 15.35
C ALA A 31 -8.63 20.23 16.85
N LEU A 32 -7.56 19.55 17.26
CA LEU A 32 -7.27 19.25 18.66
C LEU A 32 -7.07 20.53 19.51
N LEU A 33 -6.40 21.52 18.93
CA LEU A 33 -6.17 22.82 19.62
C LEU A 33 -7.46 23.63 19.80
N TRP A 34 -8.47 23.38 18.96
CA TRP A 34 -9.77 24.08 19.03
C TRP A 34 -10.84 23.30 19.81
N ALA A 35 -10.57 22.03 20.14
CA ALA A 35 -11.50 21.20 20.88
C ALA A 35 -11.44 21.56 22.38
N ASP A 36 -12.61 21.57 23.01
CA ASP A 36 -12.72 21.66 24.48
C ASP A 36 -12.38 20.28 25.05
N LEU A 37 -11.10 20.11 25.41
CA LEU A 37 -10.55 18.81 25.82
C LEU A 37 -10.71 18.57 27.34
N ASP A 38 -11.23 19.51 28.07
CA ASP A 38 -11.41 19.39 29.54
C ASP A 38 -12.47 18.34 29.88
N ALA A 39 -13.38 18.05 28.94
CA ALA A 39 -14.39 17.01 29.08
C ALA A 39 -13.88 15.56 28.81
N LEU A 40 -12.66 15.40 28.30
CA LEU A 40 -12.11 14.08 27.95
C LEU A 40 -11.31 13.48 29.12
N PRO A 41 -11.45 12.16 29.37
CA PRO A 41 -10.61 11.47 30.35
C PRO A 41 -9.14 11.54 29.91
N GLY A 42 -8.28 12.13 30.74
CA GLY A 42 -6.88 12.41 30.44
C GLY A 42 -6.61 13.78 29.81
N GLY A 43 -7.65 14.55 29.47
CA GLY A 43 -7.52 15.92 28.96
C GLY A 43 -6.60 16.06 27.73
N ILE A 44 -5.96 17.19 27.61
CA ILE A 44 -5.02 17.52 26.51
C ILE A 44 -3.87 16.51 26.40
N ALA A 45 -3.33 16.04 27.54
CA ALA A 45 -2.19 15.10 27.54
C ALA A 45 -2.57 13.74 26.93
N GLY A 46 -3.74 13.21 27.26
CA GLY A 46 -4.25 11.97 26.68
C GLY A 46 -4.49 12.08 25.17
N ALA A 47 -5.10 13.18 24.74
CA ALA A 47 -5.38 13.45 23.34
C ALA A 47 -4.10 13.59 22.51
N LEU A 48 -3.10 14.32 23.01
CA LEU A 48 -1.80 14.47 22.35
C LEU A 48 -1.04 13.14 22.26
N THR A 49 -1.07 12.35 23.32
CA THR A 49 -0.40 11.03 23.33
C THR A 49 -1.02 10.10 22.29
N LEU A 50 -2.36 10.04 22.21
CA LEU A 50 -3.06 9.26 21.21
C LEU A 50 -2.74 9.75 19.80
N TRP A 51 -2.78 11.06 19.57
CA TRP A 51 -2.47 11.65 18.27
C TRP A 51 -1.04 11.33 17.83
N LEU A 52 -0.04 11.52 18.70
CA LEU A 52 1.35 11.15 18.43
C LEU A 52 1.50 9.67 18.11
N GLY A 53 0.82 8.80 18.84
CA GLY A 53 0.81 7.36 18.57
C GLY A 53 0.28 7.02 17.19
N VAL A 54 -0.81 7.64 16.76
CA VAL A 54 -1.39 7.44 15.42
C VAL A 54 -0.45 7.94 14.32
N VAL A 55 0.11 9.15 14.48
CA VAL A 55 1.06 9.72 13.50
C VAL A 55 2.32 8.87 13.41
N ALA A 56 2.89 8.47 14.54
CA ALA A 56 4.06 7.59 14.58
C ALA A 56 3.78 6.23 13.91
N ALA A 57 2.63 5.63 14.17
CA ALA A 57 2.23 4.37 13.54
C ALA A 57 2.04 4.51 12.02
N ALA A 58 1.46 5.62 11.56
CA ALA A 58 1.31 5.91 10.14
C ALA A 58 2.67 6.11 9.45
N ALA A 59 3.56 6.91 10.04
CA ALA A 59 4.91 7.13 9.55
C ALA A 59 5.72 5.82 9.51
N TRP A 60 5.63 5.01 10.55
CA TRP A 60 6.27 3.69 10.60
C TRP A 60 5.80 2.78 9.48
N ARG A 61 4.50 2.73 9.21
CA ARG A 61 3.93 1.93 8.11
C ARG A 61 4.38 2.39 6.73
N LEU A 62 4.53 3.70 6.53
CA LEU A 62 5.05 4.27 5.28
C LEU A 62 6.54 3.97 5.10
N ALA A 63 7.34 4.05 6.18
CA ALA A 63 8.77 3.79 6.14
C ALA A 63 9.11 2.30 5.98
N HIS A 64 8.22 1.39 6.44
CA HIS A 64 8.43 -0.05 6.43
C HIS A 64 7.39 -0.78 5.57
N PRO A 65 7.45 -0.67 4.23
CA PRO A 65 6.54 -1.37 3.35
C PRO A 65 6.73 -2.89 3.50
N ARG A 66 5.64 -3.61 3.67
CA ARG A 66 5.65 -5.07 3.82
C ARG A 66 6.02 -5.81 2.53
N VAL A 67 5.94 -5.14 1.41
CA VAL A 67 6.24 -5.66 0.08
C VAL A 67 7.18 -4.70 -0.61
N HIS A 68 8.38 -5.18 -0.93
CA HIS A 68 9.40 -4.39 -1.63
C HIS A 68 9.30 -4.49 -3.15
N ALA A 69 8.89 -5.66 -3.64
CA ALA A 69 8.70 -5.88 -5.07
C ALA A 69 7.66 -6.97 -5.31
N PHE A 70 7.01 -6.91 -6.44
CA PHE A 70 6.19 -8.00 -6.94
C PHE A 70 6.38 -8.17 -8.44
N ALA A 71 6.25 -9.39 -8.92
CA ALA A 71 6.41 -9.73 -10.32
C ALA A 71 5.24 -10.58 -10.80
N PHE A 72 4.73 -10.25 -11.99
CA PHE A 72 3.78 -11.09 -12.70
C PHE A 72 4.55 -11.95 -13.72
N GLY A 73 4.73 -13.23 -13.40
CA GLY A 73 5.30 -14.23 -14.29
C GLY A 73 4.23 -15.11 -14.97
N ARG A 74 4.68 -16.04 -15.81
CA ARG A 74 3.81 -17.05 -16.43
C ARG A 74 3.26 -18.06 -15.43
N GLU A 75 4.04 -18.39 -14.42
CA GLU A 75 3.71 -19.34 -13.36
C GLU A 75 2.88 -18.73 -12.23
N GLY A 76 2.54 -17.44 -12.33
CA GLY A 76 1.77 -16.72 -11.31
C GLY A 76 2.46 -15.45 -10.84
N MET A 77 2.00 -14.97 -9.71
CA MET A 77 2.55 -13.79 -9.06
C MET A 77 3.57 -14.18 -8.01
N GLN A 78 4.66 -13.45 -7.95
CA GLN A 78 5.68 -13.57 -6.92
C GLN A 78 5.79 -12.25 -6.15
N VAL A 79 6.02 -12.35 -4.85
CA VAL A 79 6.19 -11.21 -3.95
C VAL A 79 7.51 -11.33 -3.23
N ARG A 80 8.23 -10.21 -3.12
CA ARG A 80 9.45 -10.10 -2.33
C ARG A 80 9.17 -9.22 -1.13
N THR A 81 9.29 -9.80 0.06
CA THR A 81 8.99 -9.12 1.34
C THR A 81 10.19 -8.36 1.91
N SER A 82 11.39 -8.65 1.43
CA SER A 82 12.64 -7.95 1.78
C SER A 82 13.54 -7.88 0.56
N ARG A 83 14.47 -6.92 0.53
CA ARG A 83 15.46 -6.81 -0.56
C ARG A 83 16.35 -8.04 -0.67
N ALA A 84 16.62 -8.70 0.45
CA ALA A 84 17.46 -9.89 0.54
C ALA A 84 16.67 -11.21 0.54
N ALA A 85 15.33 -11.16 0.58
CA ALA A 85 14.51 -12.37 0.61
C ALA A 85 14.27 -12.93 -0.79
N ASP A 86 14.18 -14.25 -0.87
CA ASP A 86 13.76 -14.94 -2.08
C ASP A 86 12.31 -14.58 -2.44
N PRO A 87 11.97 -14.57 -3.74
CA PRO A 87 10.62 -14.33 -4.19
C PRO A 87 9.70 -15.46 -3.72
N LEU A 88 8.61 -15.10 -3.07
CA LEU A 88 7.59 -16.04 -2.58
C LEU A 88 6.40 -16.09 -3.55
N PRO A 89 5.83 -17.26 -3.81
CA PRO A 89 4.61 -17.36 -4.60
C PRO A 89 3.48 -16.64 -3.88
N ALA A 90 2.76 -15.81 -4.62
CA ALA A 90 1.67 -15.00 -4.10
C ALA A 90 0.44 -15.11 -4.99
N ARG A 91 -0.73 -14.88 -4.39
CA ARG A 91 -2.01 -14.87 -5.11
C ARG A 91 -2.65 -13.48 -4.99
N VAL A 92 -3.16 -12.99 -6.12
CA VAL A 92 -4.03 -11.81 -6.11
C VAL A 92 -5.39 -12.25 -5.60
N ARG A 93 -5.81 -11.70 -4.48
CA ARG A 93 -7.12 -11.98 -3.88
C ARG A 93 -8.23 -11.10 -4.48
N TYR A 94 -7.89 -9.86 -4.67
CA TYR A 94 -8.74 -8.89 -5.36
C TYR A 94 -7.88 -7.80 -5.99
N ALA A 95 -8.40 -7.22 -7.06
CA ALA A 95 -7.83 -6.06 -7.71
C ALA A 95 -8.97 -5.09 -8.02
N ARG A 96 -8.78 -3.83 -7.69
CA ARG A 96 -9.73 -2.76 -8.03
C ARG A 96 -8.98 -1.60 -8.66
N VAL A 97 -9.50 -1.11 -9.76
CA VAL A 97 -8.99 0.08 -10.43
C VAL A 97 -10.01 1.19 -10.19
N LEU A 98 -9.61 2.20 -9.43
CA LEU A 98 -10.43 3.35 -9.04
C LEU A 98 -9.81 4.61 -9.65
N GLY A 99 -10.16 4.92 -10.89
CA GLY A 99 -9.54 6.00 -11.63
C GLY A 99 -8.01 5.81 -11.74
N PRO A 100 -7.20 6.73 -11.21
CA PRO A 100 -5.74 6.61 -11.22
C PRO A 100 -5.20 5.64 -10.15
N LEU A 101 -5.99 5.31 -9.15
CA LEU A 101 -5.61 4.44 -8.04
C LEU A 101 -5.83 2.97 -8.38
N VAL A 102 -4.84 2.13 -8.15
CA VAL A 102 -4.95 0.67 -8.22
C VAL A 102 -4.79 0.09 -6.82
N VAL A 103 -5.79 -0.68 -6.39
CA VAL A 103 -5.78 -1.38 -5.10
C VAL A 103 -5.63 -2.87 -5.35
N LEU A 104 -4.56 -3.46 -4.82
CA LEU A 104 -4.24 -4.87 -4.95
C LEU A 104 -4.24 -5.54 -3.58
N GLY A 105 -5.12 -6.50 -3.38
CA GLY A 105 -5.06 -7.41 -2.25
C GLY A 105 -4.21 -8.62 -2.57
N LEU A 106 -3.11 -8.80 -1.85
CA LEU A 106 -2.17 -9.89 -2.02
C LEU A 106 -2.21 -10.84 -0.83
N GLY A 107 -2.05 -12.13 -1.12
CA GLY A 107 -1.85 -13.15 -0.13
C GLY A 107 -0.69 -14.04 -0.51
N TRP A 108 0.16 -14.38 0.43
CA TRP A 108 1.26 -15.33 0.27
C TRP A 108 1.44 -16.17 1.53
N GLU A 109 2.06 -17.31 1.38
CA GLU A 109 2.38 -18.19 2.48
C GLU A 109 3.83 -17.94 2.92
N GLN A 110 4.00 -17.61 4.20
CA GLN A 110 5.31 -17.43 4.82
C GLN A 110 5.27 -18.09 6.20
N GLY A 111 5.79 -19.31 6.28
CA GLY A 111 5.69 -20.13 7.47
C GLY A 111 4.26 -20.63 7.74
N PRO A 112 3.91 -20.95 9.00
CA PRO A 112 2.63 -21.62 9.35
C PRO A 112 1.39 -20.73 9.18
N ARG A 113 1.54 -19.44 8.92
CA ARG A 113 0.42 -18.49 8.82
C ARG A 113 0.41 -17.77 7.48
N PRO A 114 -0.73 -17.75 6.78
CA PRO A 114 -0.87 -16.98 5.55
C PRO A 114 -0.76 -15.47 5.86
N ARG A 115 0.10 -14.80 5.11
CA ARG A 115 0.25 -13.35 5.17
C ARG A 115 -0.64 -12.67 4.14
N ARG A 116 -1.19 -11.54 4.50
CA ARG A 116 -2.06 -10.74 3.63
C ARG A 116 -1.64 -9.28 3.69
N THR A 117 -1.71 -8.59 2.56
CA THR A 117 -1.51 -7.14 2.51
C THR A 117 -2.34 -6.53 1.40
N THR A 118 -2.66 -5.26 1.56
CA THR A 118 -3.27 -4.44 0.52
C THR A 118 -2.25 -3.41 0.07
N LEU A 119 -1.99 -3.36 -1.22
CA LEU A 119 -1.14 -2.36 -1.85
C LEU A 119 -2.00 -1.29 -2.50
N TRP A 120 -1.70 -0.06 -2.21
CA TRP A 120 -2.30 1.12 -2.79
C TRP A 120 -1.29 1.73 -3.74
N LEU A 121 -1.53 1.58 -5.03
CA LEU A 121 -0.62 1.99 -6.08
C LEU A 121 -1.17 3.24 -6.74
N LEU A 122 -0.58 4.39 -6.41
CA LEU A 122 -0.87 5.66 -7.06
C LEU A 122 0.00 5.81 -8.31
N PRO A 123 -0.35 6.71 -9.23
CA PRO A 123 0.45 6.95 -10.44
C PRO A 123 1.90 7.36 -10.15
N ASP A 124 2.12 8.08 -9.06
CA ASP A 124 3.43 8.56 -8.60
C ASP A 124 4.26 7.51 -7.84
N SER A 125 3.63 6.40 -7.42
CA SER A 125 4.32 5.27 -6.77
C SER A 125 4.96 4.29 -7.76
N LEU A 126 4.65 4.39 -9.03
CA LEU A 126 5.14 3.55 -10.11
C LEU A 126 5.64 4.40 -11.28
N ASP A 127 6.52 3.82 -12.08
CA ASP A 127 6.82 4.41 -13.38
C ASP A 127 5.58 4.41 -14.30
N ALA A 128 5.40 5.46 -15.11
CA ALA A 128 4.19 5.65 -15.93
C ALA A 128 3.91 4.47 -16.86
N GLY A 129 4.96 3.86 -17.42
CA GLY A 129 4.86 2.66 -18.25
C GLY A 129 4.39 1.44 -17.46
N GLN A 130 4.93 1.25 -16.25
CA GLN A 130 4.55 0.17 -15.34
C GLN A 130 3.10 0.29 -14.87
N HIS A 131 2.68 1.51 -14.52
CA HIS A 131 1.30 1.78 -14.10
C HIS A 131 0.29 1.48 -15.22
N ARG A 132 0.59 1.92 -16.46
CA ARG A 132 -0.24 1.61 -17.63
C ARG A 132 -0.31 0.11 -17.92
N ALA A 133 0.83 -0.58 -17.93
CA ALA A 133 0.91 -2.01 -18.15
C ALA A 133 0.14 -2.81 -17.09
N LEU A 134 0.23 -2.40 -15.83
CA LEU A 134 -0.49 -3.01 -14.72
C LEU A 134 -2.02 -2.86 -14.91
N ARG A 135 -2.48 -1.66 -15.23
CA ARG A 135 -3.91 -1.40 -15.47
C ARG A 135 -4.46 -2.24 -16.62
N MET A 136 -3.75 -2.32 -17.74
CA MET A 136 -4.16 -3.16 -18.88
C MET A 136 -4.27 -4.65 -18.49
N ARG A 137 -3.30 -5.17 -17.74
CA ARG A 137 -3.34 -6.57 -17.29
C ARG A 137 -4.48 -6.86 -16.32
N LEU A 138 -4.80 -5.91 -15.44
CA LEU A 138 -5.89 -6.08 -14.48
C LEU A 138 -7.26 -5.97 -15.15
N SER A 139 -7.46 -5.04 -16.08
CA SER A 139 -8.72 -4.92 -16.82
C SER A 139 -9.00 -6.14 -17.69
N ALA A 140 -7.97 -6.74 -18.29
CA ALA A 140 -8.13 -7.98 -19.04
C ALA A 140 -8.56 -9.17 -18.15
N ARG A 141 -8.11 -9.21 -16.89
CA ARG A 141 -8.51 -10.28 -15.94
C ARG A 141 -9.94 -10.12 -15.41
N THR A 142 -10.38 -8.90 -15.17
CA THR A 142 -11.76 -8.65 -14.73
C THR A 142 -12.78 -9.01 -15.81
N HIS A 143 -12.42 -8.84 -17.08
CA HIS A 143 -13.29 -9.19 -18.20
C HIS A 143 -13.44 -10.71 -18.42
N ASN A 144 -12.42 -11.48 -18.05
CA ASN A 144 -12.43 -12.95 -18.17
C ASN A 144 -13.05 -13.66 -16.95
N ALA A 145 -13.42 -12.92 -15.92
CA ALA A 145 -14.00 -13.47 -14.68
C ALA A 145 -15.53 -13.21 -14.57
N SER A 146 -16.11 -12.55 -15.58
CA SER A 146 -17.55 -12.34 -15.76
C SER A 146 -18.11 -13.32 -16.77
#